data_fd5666a67845422e2512a305c0a18560
#
_entry.id   fd5666a67845422e2512a305c0a18560
#
_cell.length_a   1.000
_cell.length_b   1.000
_cell.length_c   1.000
_cell.angle_alpha   90.00
_cell.angle_beta   90.00
_cell.angle_gamma   90.00
#
_symmetry.space_group_name_H-M   'P 1'
#
loop_
_entity.id
_entity.type
_entity.pdbx_description
1 polymer ?
#
loop_
_entity_poly.entity_id
_entity_poly.type
_entity_poly.pdbx_seq_one_letter_code
_entity_poly.pdbx_strand_id
1 'polypeptide(L)'
;MAAPCELAGLGGALLLPQAFGSIHLGESFAAYVSVANFSSRRVTLVGVRAELQTDKTRAVLHDTQATPAAALAPGERLDVLLEADVKAAGAHTLVCSAQYVDADGERRYLPQYFKFNAANPLAVRTKVRCLCAQPPAGWMRQPNEQR
;
A
#
# COMPACT_ATOMS: atom_id res chain seq x y z
N MET A 1 -3.74 19.62 17.10
CA MET A 1 -3.71 19.45 15.65
C MET A 1 -2.27 19.28 15.22
N ALA A 2 -1.95 18.09 14.74
CA ALA A 2 -0.60 17.83 14.29
C ALA A 2 -0.30 18.62 13.03
N ALA A 3 0.78 19.38 13.04
CA ALA A 3 1.22 20.04 11.83
C ALA A 3 1.70 18.97 10.83
N PRO A 4 1.29 19.06 9.57
CA PRO A 4 1.89 18.20 8.56
C PRO A 4 3.37 18.48 8.48
N CYS A 5 4.16 17.46 8.23
CA CYS A 5 5.59 17.66 7.99
C CYS A 5 5.75 18.56 6.77
N GLU A 6 6.08 19.80 7.03
CA GLU A 6 6.40 20.74 5.98
C GLU A 6 7.80 20.42 5.50
N LEU A 7 7.85 19.85 4.33
CA LEU A 7 9.11 19.67 3.62
C LEU A 7 9.34 20.94 2.80
N ALA A 8 10.49 21.53 2.97
CA ALA A 8 10.86 22.71 2.19
C ALA A 8 10.97 22.34 0.71
N GLY A 9 10.39 23.14 -0.15
CA GLY A 9 10.38 22.93 -1.59
C GLY A 9 9.11 22.24 -2.08
N LEU A 10 9.22 21.42 -3.11
CA LEU A 10 8.11 20.62 -3.58
C LEU A 10 7.95 19.44 -2.62
N GLY A 11 6.95 19.52 -1.77
CA GLY A 11 6.64 18.49 -0.79
C GLY A 11 5.50 17.61 -1.24
N GLY A 12 5.65 16.31 -0.98
CA GLY A 12 4.57 15.36 -1.10
C GLY A 12 4.11 14.96 0.30
N ALA A 13 2.85 15.13 0.58
CA ALA A 13 2.26 14.65 1.82
C ALA A 13 1.20 13.61 1.51
N LEU A 14 1.31 12.45 2.13
CA LEU A 14 0.27 11.44 2.09
C LEU A 14 -0.50 11.52 3.40
N LEU A 15 -1.75 11.96 3.31
CA LEU A 15 -2.64 12.01 4.45
C LEU A 15 -3.57 10.81 4.40
N LEU A 16 -3.53 10.04 5.45
CA LEU A 16 -4.39 8.88 5.61
C LEU A 16 -5.42 9.19 6.69
N PRO A 17 -6.68 8.77 6.50
CA PRO A 17 -7.75 9.11 7.45
C PRO A 17 -7.56 8.48 8.82
N GLN A 18 -6.68 7.49 8.94
CA GLN A 18 -6.41 6.80 10.20
C GLN A 18 -4.93 6.48 10.32
N ALA A 19 -4.48 6.25 11.55
CA ALA A 19 -3.15 5.74 11.78
C ALA A 19 -2.98 4.40 11.07
N PHE A 20 -1.96 4.32 10.25
CA PHE A 20 -1.71 3.16 9.42
C PHE A 20 -1.14 2.01 10.26
N GLY A 21 -2.00 1.33 10.98
CA GLY A 21 -1.58 0.16 11.73
C GLY A 21 -1.77 -1.12 10.93
N SER A 22 -3.01 -1.44 10.61
CA SER A 22 -3.34 -2.65 9.87
C SER A 22 -4.60 -2.44 9.06
N ILE A 23 -4.59 -2.98 7.87
CA ILE A 23 -5.74 -3.06 6.99
C ILE A 23 -6.06 -4.54 6.85
N HIS A 24 -7.33 -4.88 6.70
CA HIS A 24 -7.75 -6.26 6.54
C HIS A 24 -8.00 -6.59 5.08
N LEU A 25 -7.82 -7.86 4.74
CA LEU A 25 -8.17 -8.36 3.41
C LEU A 25 -9.65 -8.10 3.11
N GLY A 26 -9.90 -7.63 1.90
CA GLY A 26 -11.23 -7.28 1.44
C GLY A 26 -11.63 -5.84 1.73
N GLU A 27 -10.82 -5.10 2.48
CA GLU A 27 -11.03 -3.68 2.67
C GLU A 27 -10.43 -2.89 1.52
N SER A 28 -11.08 -1.79 1.18
CA SER A 28 -10.52 -0.79 0.28
C SER A 28 -9.92 0.32 1.12
N PHE A 29 -8.74 0.78 0.75
CA PHE A 29 -8.20 1.97 1.35
C PHE A 29 -8.23 3.13 0.37
N ALA A 30 -8.41 4.32 0.90
CA ALA A 30 -8.30 5.56 0.15
C ALA A 30 -7.15 6.37 0.72
N ALA A 31 -6.32 6.89 -0.16
CA ALA A 31 -5.20 7.73 0.21
C ALA A 31 -5.27 9.04 -0.59
N TYR A 32 -5.00 10.12 0.09
CA TYR A 32 -4.96 11.44 -0.50
C TYR A 32 -3.50 11.87 -0.64
N VAL A 33 -3.08 12.09 -1.87
CA VAL A 33 -1.72 12.54 -2.17
C VAL A 33 -1.78 13.97 -2.65
N SER A 34 -1.07 14.85 -1.95
CA SER A 34 -0.98 16.25 -2.31
C SER A 34 0.47 16.60 -2.63
N VAL A 35 0.69 17.12 -3.82
CA VAL A 35 1.99 17.65 -4.25
C VAL A 35 1.86 19.16 -4.29
N ALA A 36 2.61 19.84 -3.42
CA ALA A 36 2.53 21.27 -3.29
C ALA A 36 3.88 21.93 -3.63
N ASN A 37 3.82 23.02 -4.34
CA ASN A 37 5.00 23.80 -4.64
C ASN A 37 5.22 24.86 -3.57
N PHE A 38 6.13 24.60 -2.64
CA PHE A 38 6.50 25.54 -1.59
C PHE A 38 7.68 26.45 -1.98
N SER A 39 8.21 26.28 -3.18
CA SER A 39 9.28 27.15 -3.65
C SER A 39 8.76 28.51 -4.09
N SER A 40 9.65 29.45 -4.25
CA SER A 40 9.32 30.77 -4.78
C SER A 40 9.27 30.80 -6.31
N ARG A 41 9.53 29.68 -6.96
CA ARG A 41 9.61 29.56 -8.41
C ARG A 41 8.56 28.59 -8.93
N ARG A 42 8.16 28.82 -10.16
CA ARG A 42 7.26 27.93 -10.89
C ARG A 42 8.00 26.66 -11.28
N VAL A 43 7.35 25.52 -11.10
CA VAL A 43 7.80 24.23 -11.62
C VAL A 43 6.90 23.78 -12.76
N THR A 44 7.40 23.01 -13.68
CA THR A 44 6.67 22.59 -14.88
C THR A 44 6.68 21.07 -15.02
N LEU A 45 5.77 20.57 -15.85
CA LEU A 45 5.67 19.14 -16.18
C LEU A 45 5.58 18.26 -14.94
N VAL A 46 4.66 18.59 -14.04
CA VAL A 46 4.46 17.87 -12.80
C VAL A 46 3.64 16.60 -13.06
N GLY A 47 4.27 15.46 -12.95
CA GLY A 47 3.63 14.15 -13.07
C GLY A 47 3.68 13.41 -11.73
N VAL A 48 2.59 12.74 -11.40
CA VAL A 48 2.47 11.94 -10.18
C VAL A 48 2.20 10.50 -10.57
N ARG A 49 2.92 9.59 -9.95
CA ARG A 49 2.71 8.16 -10.12
C ARG A 49 2.59 7.51 -8.76
N ALA A 50 1.60 6.67 -8.60
CA ALA A 50 1.37 5.90 -7.40
C ALA A 50 1.23 4.42 -7.73
N GLU A 51 1.97 3.59 -7.02
CA GLU A 51 1.97 2.15 -7.18
C GLU A 51 1.80 1.47 -5.83
N LEU A 52 1.02 0.41 -5.82
CA LEU A 52 0.93 -0.49 -4.68
C LEU A 52 1.77 -1.73 -4.96
N GLN A 53 2.75 -1.97 -4.13
CA GLN A 53 3.69 -3.08 -4.27
C GLN A 53 3.50 -4.08 -3.14
N THR A 54 3.50 -5.35 -3.51
CA THR A 54 3.55 -6.49 -2.61
C THR A 54 4.76 -7.34 -2.97
N ASP A 55 4.99 -8.40 -2.22
CA ASP A 55 6.08 -9.35 -2.53
C ASP A 55 5.97 -9.95 -3.94
N LYS A 56 4.74 -10.06 -4.44
CA LYS A 56 4.45 -10.80 -5.66
C LYS A 56 3.93 -9.94 -6.79
N THR A 57 3.35 -8.80 -6.48
CA THR A 57 2.64 -7.99 -7.46
C THR A 57 2.96 -6.51 -7.32
N ARG A 58 2.81 -5.81 -8.43
CA ARG A 58 2.93 -4.37 -8.49
C ARG A 58 1.74 -3.84 -9.29
N ALA A 59 0.94 -3.01 -8.68
CA ALA A 59 -0.23 -2.41 -9.30
C ALA A 59 -0.07 -0.90 -9.37
N VAL A 60 -0.26 -0.34 -10.56
CA VAL A 60 -0.26 1.10 -10.75
C VAL A 60 -1.67 1.60 -10.42
N LEU A 61 -1.77 2.48 -9.44
CA LEU A 61 -3.03 3.08 -9.02
C LEU A 61 -3.31 4.39 -9.75
N HIS A 62 -2.27 5.14 -10.02
CA HIS A 62 -2.37 6.44 -10.68
C HIS A 62 -1.08 6.74 -11.43
N ASP A 63 -1.19 7.26 -12.62
CA ASP A 63 -0.02 7.65 -13.41
C ASP A 63 -0.37 8.81 -14.33
N THR A 64 0.19 9.97 -14.06
CA THR A 64 0.09 11.14 -14.92
C THR A 64 1.42 11.54 -15.52
N GLN A 65 2.40 10.65 -15.51
CA GLN A 65 3.72 10.96 -16.09
C GLN A 65 3.66 11.16 -17.61
N ALA A 66 2.72 10.48 -18.25
CA ALA A 66 2.49 10.65 -19.70
C ALA A 66 1.76 11.94 -20.05
N THR A 67 0.94 12.44 -19.13
CA THR A 67 0.18 13.68 -19.30
C THR A 67 0.38 14.57 -18.08
N PRO A 68 1.59 15.09 -17.87
CA PRO A 68 1.89 15.86 -16.67
C PRO A 68 1.14 17.20 -16.67
N ALA A 69 0.88 17.72 -15.48
CA ALA A 69 0.36 19.06 -15.33
C ALA A 69 1.38 20.07 -15.91
N ALA A 70 0.90 21.02 -16.71
CA ALA A 70 1.76 21.91 -17.44
C ALA A 70 2.70 22.73 -16.54
N ALA A 71 2.16 23.20 -15.41
CA ALA A 71 2.93 24.00 -14.48
C ALA A 71 2.24 24.03 -13.11
N LEU A 72 3.03 24.27 -12.09
CA LEU A 72 2.57 24.48 -10.73
C LEU A 72 3.24 25.75 -10.21
N ALA A 73 2.44 26.78 -9.99
CA ALA A 73 2.94 28.06 -9.48
C ALA A 73 3.32 27.95 -8.00
N PRO A 74 4.09 28.90 -7.47
CA PRO A 74 4.36 28.92 -6.04
C PRO A 74 3.08 28.95 -5.22
N GLY A 75 2.97 28.04 -4.26
CA GLY A 75 1.78 27.87 -3.41
C GLY A 75 0.66 27.03 -4.00
N GLU A 76 0.74 26.62 -5.26
CA GLU A 76 -0.25 25.74 -5.86
C GLU A 76 -0.04 24.29 -5.44
N ARG A 77 -1.13 23.52 -5.51
CA ARG A 77 -1.17 22.10 -5.19
C ARG A 77 -1.75 21.29 -6.32
N LEU A 78 -1.26 20.09 -6.44
CA LEU A 78 -1.86 19.04 -7.26
C LEU A 78 -2.29 17.92 -6.32
N ASP A 79 -3.58 17.68 -6.26
CA ASP A 79 -4.16 16.69 -5.36
C ASP A 79 -4.65 15.48 -6.12
N VAL A 80 -4.35 14.31 -5.60
CA VAL A 80 -4.72 13.03 -6.20
C VAL A 80 -5.34 12.16 -5.12
N LEU A 81 -6.53 11.62 -5.42
CA LEU A 81 -7.17 10.62 -4.59
C LEU A 81 -6.82 9.23 -5.15
N LEU A 82 -6.31 8.37 -4.29
CA LEU A 82 -5.98 7.00 -4.62
C LEU A 82 -6.93 6.08 -3.90
N GLU A 83 -7.42 5.08 -4.62
CA GLU A 83 -8.24 4.02 -4.04
C GLU A 83 -7.67 2.68 -4.49
N ALA A 84 -7.61 1.75 -3.58
CA ALA A 84 -7.17 0.40 -3.89
C ALA A 84 -7.78 -0.62 -2.95
N ASP A 85 -8.09 -1.77 -3.52
CA ASP A 85 -8.57 -2.92 -2.76
C ASP A 85 -7.40 -3.76 -2.29
N VAL A 86 -7.44 -4.15 -1.04
CA VAL A 86 -6.42 -5.02 -0.46
C VAL A 86 -6.81 -6.46 -0.69
N LYS A 87 -6.13 -7.11 -1.62
CA LYS A 87 -6.44 -8.48 -2.07
C LYS A 87 -5.47 -9.53 -1.56
N ALA A 88 -4.35 -9.14 -0.99
CA ALA A 88 -3.32 -10.03 -0.52
C ALA A 88 -2.93 -9.69 0.91
N ALA A 89 -2.71 -10.72 1.72
CA ALA A 89 -2.18 -10.53 3.07
C ALA A 89 -0.66 -10.30 3.03
N GLY A 90 -0.14 -9.65 4.04
CA GLY A 90 1.27 -9.41 4.20
C GLY A 90 1.68 -7.96 4.02
N ALA A 91 2.96 -7.74 3.80
CA ALA A 91 3.51 -6.41 3.68
C ALA A 91 3.16 -5.77 2.34
N HIS A 92 2.69 -4.55 2.40
CA HIS A 92 2.41 -3.70 1.26
C HIS A 92 3.24 -2.44 1.33
N THR A 93 3.65 -1.94 0.19
CA THR A 93 4.32 -0.66 0.08
C THR A 93 3.58 0.19 -0.95
N LEU A 94 3.06 1.31 -0.52
CA LEU A 94 2.53 2.33 -1.41
C LEU A 94 3.68 3.25 -1.80
N VAL A 95 3.99 3.30 -3.06
CA VAL A 95 5.05 4.13 -3.62
C VAL A 95 4.41 5.29 -4.37
N CYS A 96 4.59 6.48 -3.88
CA CYS A 96 4.14 7.70 -4.53
C CYS A 96 5.37 8.45 -5.02
N SER A 97 5.41 8.79 -6.28
CA SER A 97 6.52 9.57 -6.85
C SER A 97 6.00 10.75 -7.62
N ALA A 98 6.68 11.86 -7.48
CA ALA A 98 6.42 13.06 -8.25
C ALA A 98 7.64 13.35 -9.13
N GLN A 99 7.39 13.66 -10.39
CA GLN A 99 8.40 14.16 -11.33
C GLN A 99 8.03 15.57 -11.72
N TYR A 100 9.01 16.41 -11.84
CA TYR A 100 8.81 17.77 -12.31
C TYR A 100 10.08 18.33 -12.94
N VAL A 101 9.94 19.43 -13.65
CA VAL A 101 11.05 20.21 -14.16
C VAL A 101 11.18 21.47 -13.34
N ASP A 102 12.34 21.64 -12.76
CA ASP A 102 12.67 22.81 -11.95
C ASP A 102 12.78 24.07 -12.82
N ALA A 103 12.82 25.22 -12.16
CA ALA A 103 13.02 26.50 -12.83
C ALA A 103 14.31 26.58 -13.63
N ASP A 104 15.32 25.79 -13.25
CA ASP A 104 16.60 25.72 -13.96
C ASP A 104 16.57 24.75 -15.15
N GLY A 105 15.43 24.11 -15.42
CA GLY A 105 15.27 23.15 -16.52
C GLY A 105 15.70 21.73 -16.18
N GLU A 106 16.05 21.47 -14.94
CA GLU A 106 16.44 20.12 -14.50
C GLU A 106 15.24 19.30 -14.10
N ARG A 107 15.26 18.02 -14.48
CA ARG A 107 14.26 17.06 -14.04
C ARG A 107 14.57 16.59 -12.63
N ARG A 108 13.56 16.64 -11.80
CA ARG A 108 13.61 16.17 -10.42
C ARG A 108 12.64 15.02 -10.22
N TYR A 109 13.04 14.09 -9.35
CA TYR A 109 12.24 12.93 -8.99
C TYR A 109 12.18 12.80 -7.48
N LEU A 110 10.97 12.75 -6.95
CA LEU A 110 10.71 12.67 -5.51
C LEU A 110 9.89 11.42 -5.21
N PRO A 111 10.51 10.34 -4.76
CA PRO A 111 9.78 9.16 -4.32
C PRO A 111 9.43 9.26 -2.83
N GLN A 112 8.27 8.71 -2.48
CA GLN A 112 7.81 8.54 -1.10
C GLN A 112 7.30 7.11 -0.94
N TYR A 113 7.69 6.47 0.16
CA TYR A 113 7.36 5.08 0.45
C TYR A 113 6.57 4.97 1.74
N PHE A 114 5.41 4.33 1.68
CA PHE A 114 4.55 4.10 2.83
C PHE A 114 4.29 2.61 2.96
N LYS A 115 4.69 2.05 4.10
CA LYS A 115 4.56 0.62 4.35
C LYS A 115 3.41 0.37 5.29
N PHE A 116 2.62 -0.65 4.98
CA PHE A 116 1.56 -1.13 5.85
C PHE A 116 1.45 -2.65 5.74
N ASN A 117 0.75 -3.24 6.68
CA ASN A 117 0.54 -4.67 6.72
C ASN A 117 -0.94 -4.99 6.56
N ALA A 118 -1.23 -5.93 5.68
CA ALA A 118 -2.58 -6.42 5.47
C ALA A 118 -2.76 -7.76 6.19
N ALA A 119 -3.73 -7.82 7.07
CA ALA A 119 -4.02 -8.99 7.87
C ALA A 119 -5.32 -9.66 7.42
N ASN A 120 -5.39 -10.96 7.62
CA ASN A 120 -6.63 -11.67 7.42
C ASN A 120 -7.56 -11.39 8.62
N PRO A 121 -8.79 -10.90 8.39
CA PRO A 121 -9.73 -10.65 9.48
C PRO A 121 -10.24 -11.92 10.15
N LEU A 122 -10.15 -13.05 9.45
CA LEU A 122 -10.60 -14.33 9.95
C LEU A 122 -9.43 -15.26 10.19
N ALA A 123 -9.31 -15.76 11.41
CA ALA A 123 -8.40 -16.84 11.73
C ALA A 123 -9.18 -18.16 11.79
N VAL A 124 -8.91 -19.05 10.85
CA VAL A 124 -9.49 -20.37 10.85
C VAL A 124 -8.50 -21.34 11.49
N ARG A 125 -8.90 -21.93 12.60
CA ARG A 125 -8.14 -22.99 13.25
C ARG A 125 -8.88 -24.29 13.10
N THR A 126 -8.27 -25.23 12.44
CA THR A 126 -8.85 -26.54 12.23
C THR A 126 -8.10 -27.55 13.10
N LYS A 127 -8.84 -28.27 13.90
CA LYS A 127 -8.30 -29.40 14.63
C LYS A 127 -8.94 -30.67 14.08
N VAL A 128 -8.12 -31.46 13.42
CA VAL A 128 -8.57 -32.72 12.86
C VAL A 128 -8.32 -33.82 13.86
N ARG A 129 -9.35 -34.56 14.18
CA ARG A 129 -9.24 -35.75 15.00
C ARG A 129 -9.70 -36.96 14.18
N CYS A 130 -8.97 -38.03 14.27
CA CYS A 130 -9.40 -39.28 13.71
C CYS A 130 -10.45 -39.89 14.63
N LEU A 131 -11.67 -39.99 14.13
CA LEU A 131 -12.76 -40.60 14.89
C LEU A 131 -12.79 -42.13 14.76
N CYS A 132 -12.02 -42.68 13.83
CA CYS A 132 -11.97 -44.11 13.63
C CYS A 132 -10.84 -44.79 14.41
N ALA A 133 -10.26 -44.06 15.34
CA ALA A 133 -9.09 -44.61 16.03
C ALA A 133 -9.39 -45.70 17.02
N GLN A 134 -10.65 -45.87 17.35
CA GLN A 134 -10.99 -46.87 18.35
C GLN A 134 -12.03 -47.83 17.80
N PRO A 135 -11.59 -48.87 17.16
CA PRO A 135 -12.50 -49.89 16.69
C PRO A 135 -13.18 -50.58 17.86
N PRO A 136 -14.30 -51.24 17.62
CA PRO A 136 -14.96 -52.01 18.68
C PRO A 136 -14.01 -53.02 19.31
N ALA A 137 -14.29 -53.40 20.54
CA ALA A 137 -13.37 -54.23 21.31
C ALA A 137 -12.95 -55.52 20.61
N GLY A 138 -13.85 -56.10 19.83
CA GLY A 138 -13.51 -57.31 19.10
C GLY A 138 -12.50 -57.12 17.98
N TRP A 139 -12.31 -55.87 17.53
CA TRP A 139 -11.37 -55.59 16.46
C TRP A 139 -9.94 -55.41 16.91
N MET A 140 -9.77 -55.25 18.19
CA MET A 140 -8.43 -55.04 18.74
C MET A 140 -7.63 -56.30 18.85
N ARG A 141 -8.21 -57.39 18.48
CA ARG A 141 -7.51 -58.66 18.60
C ARG A 141 -6.38 -58.76 17.62
N GLN A 142 -5.26 -58.95 18.12
CA GLN A 142 -4.05 -59.09 17.32
C GLN A 142 -4.01 -60.45 16.66
N PRO A 143 -3.89 -60.46 15.36
CA PRO A 143 -3.86 -61.75 14.67
C PRO A 143 -2.60 -62.53 14.88
N ASN A 144 -1.58 -61.88 15.35
CA ASN A 144 -0.31 -62.62 15.40
C ASN A 144 0.03 -63.14 16.76
N GLU A 145 -0.92 -63.20 17.59
CA GLU A 145 -0.62 -63.84 18.82
C GLU A 145 -0.77 -65.30 18.73
N GLN A 146 -0.76 -65.80 17.56
CA GLN A 146 -0.65 -67.14 17.45
C GLN A 146 0.67 -67.53 17.54
N ARG A 147 0.98 -68.23 18.10
CA ARG A 147 2.24 -68.69 18.14
C ARG A 147 2.51 -69.51 18.39
#